data_cd18e219bd720f0b6e1b3ae2768e5ee8
#
_entry.id   cd18e219bd720f0b6e1b3ae2768e5ee8
#
_cell.length_a   1.000
_cell.length_b   1.000
_cell.length_c   1.000
_cell.angle_alpha   90.00
_cell.angle_beta   90.00
_cell.angle_gamma   90.00
#
_symmetry.space_group_name_H-M   'P 1'
#
loop_
_entity.id
_entity.type
_entity.pdbx_description
1 polymer ?
#
loop_
_entity_poly.entity_id
_entity_poly.type
_entity_poly.pdbx_seq_one_letter_code
_entity_poly.pdbx_strand_id
1 'polypeptide(L)'
;MIHKNTPLKDVLSLAAPCQCNSCNHGCKFGSGSLAEGDSKKIAEFLKISEENLKKDFLEETELFNKKIFKPRLLRQKGKVHGRCVFYDDNKGCTIHAVKPLECKTSLQCKDYGEDLSVWFMVNHIVDPNDPESIRQYSQYIKSGGKMIPGAELKNLVPNKDKLKKILNYGILK
;
A
#
# COMPACT_ATOMS: atom_id res chain seq x y z
N MET A 1 12.43 -6.86 14.63
CA MET A 1 12.82 -6.19 13.36
C MET A 1 11.98 -6.78 12.25
N ILE A 2 11.38 -5.95 11.40
CA ILE A 2 10.51 -6.37 10.29
C ILE A 2 11.39 -6.60 9.06
N HIS A 3 11.24 -7.75 8.42
CA HIS A 3 11.93 -8.15 7.18
C HIS A 3 10.91 -8.29 6.05
N LYS A 4 11.37 -8.21 4.80
CA LYS A 4 10.52 -8.46 3.62
C LYS A 4 9.74 -9.79 3.77
N ASN A 5 10.40 -10.84 4.25
CA ASN A 5 9.82 -12.18 4.39
C ASN A 5 9.09 -12.41 5.73
N THR A 6 8.86 -11.36 6.53
CA THR A 6 8.05 -11.49 7.75
C THR A 6 6.65 -11.99 7.37
N PRO A 7 6.17 -13.11 7.94
CA PRO A 7 4.88 -13.67 7.60
C PRO A 7 3.72 -12.69 7.87
N LEU A 8 2.70 -12.71 7.02
CA LEU A 8 1.53 -11.86 7.18
C LEU A 8 0.90 -11.96 8.57
N LYS A 9 0.85 -13.16 9.15
CA LYS A 9 0.34 -13.37 10.52
C LYS A 9 1.08 -12.53 11.55
N ASP A 10 2.41 -12.50 11.46
CA ASP A 10 3.26 -11.77 12.39
C ASP A 10 3.13 -10.26 12.18
N VAL A 11 3.07 -9.82 10.91
CA VAL A 11 2.77 -8.43 10.56
C VAL A 11 1.44 -7.98 11.13
N LEU A 12 0.39 -8.78 11.00
CA LEU A 12 -0.93 -8.46 11.55
C LEU A 12 -0.96 -8.46 13.08
N SER A 13 -0.12 -9.26 13.74
CA SER A 13 -0.01 -9.21 15.20
C SER A 13 0.63 -7.92 15.70
N LEU A 14 1.61 -7.39 14.96
CA LEU A 14 2.23 -6.09 15.22
C LEU A 14 1.30 -4.93 14.88
N ALA A 15 0.46 -5.12 13.87
CA ALA A 15 -0.55 -4.18 13.39
C ALA A 15 -1.89 -4.33 14.12
N ALA A 16 -1.88 -4.76 15.39
CA ALA A 16 -3.08 -4.95 16.18
C ALA A 16 -4.00 -3.72 16.13
N PRO A 17 -5.33 -3.91 16.03
CA PRO A 17 -6.26 -2.81 15.84
C PRO A 17 -6.18 -1.83 17.02
N CYS A 18 -5.95 -0.57 16.71
CA CYS A 18 -6.11 0.50 17.68
C CYS A 18 -7.33 1.35 17.29
N GLN A 19 -7.99 1.91 18.28
CA GLN A 19 -9.14 2.81 18.11
C GLN A 19 -8.76 4.26 18.41
N CYS A 20 -7.48 4.59 18.36
CA CYS A 20 -7.03 5.94 18.67
C CYS A 20 -7.25 6.91 17.50
N ASN A 21 -7.41 8.20 17.84
CA ASN A 21 -7.64 9.26 16.85
C ASN A 21 -6.48 9.47 15.85
N SER A 22 -5.27 9.00 16.17
CA SER A 22 -4.11 9.13 15.29
C SER A 22 -4.28 8.35 13.98
N CYS A 23 -4.83 7.13 14.03
CA CYS A 23 -5.12 6.36 12.82
C CYS A 23 -6.27 6.98 12.00
N ASN A 24 -7.25 7.59 12.65
CA ASN A 24 -8.35 8.29 12.00
C ASN A 24 -7.89 9.53 11.23
N HIS A 25 -6.78 10.14 11.64
CA HIS A 25 -6.20 11.28 10.93
C HIS A 25 -5.86 10.93 9.48
N GLY A 26 -5.24 9.79 9.24
CA GLY A 26 -4.93 9.31 7.88
C GLY A 26 -6.16 9.20 6.99
N CYS A 27 -7.29 8.73 7.53
CA CYS A 27 -8.54 8.59 6.78
C CYS A 27 -9.19 9.91 6.37
N LYS A 28 -8.82 11.03 6.98
CA LYS A 28 -9.30 12.37 6.61
C LYS A 28 -8.58 12.94 5.37
N PHE A 29 -7.40 12.41 5.04
CA PHE A 29 -6.55 12.94 3.97
C PHE A 29 -6.16 11.91 2.91
N GLY A 30 -6.47 10.63 3.14
CA GLY A 30 -6.08 9.55 2.24
C GLY A 30 -6.81 8.23 2.52
N SER A 31 -6.42 7.21 1.78
CA SER A 31 -6.88 5.83 1.95
C SER A 31 -5.76 4.87 1.58
N GLY A 32 -5.75 3.70 2.19
CA GLY A 32 -4.77 2.66 1.89
C GLY A 32 -5.19 1.79 0.71
N SER A 33 -4.19 1.27 -0.01
CA SER A 33 -4.36 0.41 -1.17
C SER A 33 -4.88 -0.98 -0.78
N LEU A 34 -5.61 -1.59 -1.70
CA LEU A 34 -6.09 -2.95 -1.57
C LEU A 34 -4.98 -3.95 -1.94
N ALA A 35 -4.80 -4.97 -1.10
CA ALA A 35 -4.09 -6.19 -1.48
C ALA A 35 -5.04 -7.16 -2.19
N GLU A 36 -4.48 -8.22 -2.75
CA GLU A 36 -5.25 -9.31 -3.35
C GLU A 36 -6.27 -9.88 -2.34
N GLY A 37 -7.51 -10.03 -2.76
CA GLY A 37 -8.62 -10.53 -1.95
C GLY A 37 -9.29 -9.50 -1.04
N ASP A 38 -8.76 -8.29 -0.89
CA ASP A 38 -9.39 -7.26 -0.08
C ASP A 38 -10.71 -6.79 -0.70
N SER A 39 -10.78 -6.62 -2.03
CA SER A 39 -12.01 -6.21 -2.72
C SER A 39 -13.17 -7.17 -2.45
N LYS A 40 -12.91 -8.46 -2.50
CA LYS A 40 -13.90 -9.49 -2.22
C LYS A 40 -14.44 -9.39 -0.79
N LYS A 41 -13.56 -9.28 0.20
CA LYS A 41 -13.94 -9.15 1.62
C LYS A 41 -14.77 -7.89 1.88
N ILE A 42 -14.40 -6.77 1.27
CA ILE A 42 -15.14 -5.50 1.40
C ILE A 42 -16.51 -5.61 0.73
N ALA A 43 -16.59 -6.16 -0.48
CA ALA A 43 -17.83 -6.34 -1.21
C ALA A 43 -18.80 -7.26 -0.44
N GLU A 44 -18.33 -8.38 0.09
CA GLU A 44 -19.13 -9.30 0.93
C GLU A 44 -19.64 -8.60 2.19
N PHE A 45 -18.79 -7.83 2.87
CA PHE A 45 -19.17 -7.07 4.07
C PHE A 45 -20.25 -6.02 3.77
N LEU A 46 -20.14 -5.33 2.64
CA LEU A 46 -21.09 -4.32 2.19
C LEU A 46 -22.34 -4.94 1.51
N LYS A 47 -22.34 -6.25 1.25
CA LYS A 47 -23.41 -6.98 0.53
C LYS A 47 -23.67 -6.43 -0.87
N ILE A 48 -22.58 -6.11 -1.58
CA ILE A 48 -22.61 -5.64 -2.98
C ILE A 48 -21.66 -6.51 -3.84
N SER A 49 -21.78 -6.41 -5.16
CA SER A 49 -20.82 -7.06 -6.06
C SER A 49 -19.45 -6.34 -6.03
N GLU A 50 -18.37 -7.06 -6.34
CA GLU A 50 -17.04 -6.42 -6.50
C GLU A 50 -17.04 -5.39 -7.63
N GLU A 51 -17.85 -5.58 -8.66
CA GLU A 51 -18.01 -4.61 -9.77
C GLU A 51 -18.60 -3.30 -9.26
N ASN A 52 -19.68 -3.36 -8.48
CA ASN A 52 -20.28 -2.19 -7.85
C ASN A 52 -19.33 -1.53 -6.85
N LEU A 53 -18.59 -2.34 -6.07
CA LEU A 53 -17.57 -1.81 -5.18
C LEU A 53 -16.52 -0.98 -5.95
N LYS A 54 -15.98 -1.53 -7.05
CA LYS A 54 -14.98 -0.84 -7.88
C LYS A 54 -15.55 0.44 -8.49
N LYS A 55 -16.75 0.38 -9.02
CA LYS A 55 -17.41 1.51 -9.68
C LYS A 55 -17.72 2.66 -8.73
N ASP A 56 -18.28 2.36 -7.55
CA ASP A 56 -18.91 3.36 -6.69
C ASP A 56 -17.99 3.81 -5.54
N PHE A 57 -17.10 2.94 -5.06
CA PHE A 57 -16.34 3.17 -3.83
C PHE A 57 -14.82 3.13 -3.98
N LEU A 58 -14.29 2.63 -5.10
CA LEU A 58 -12.86 2.56 -5.31
C LEU A 58 -12.40 3.55 -6.40
N GLU A 59 -11.14 3.90 -6.36
CA GLU A 59 -10.43 4.60 -7.42
C GLU A 59 -9.14 3.83 -7.77
N GLU A 60 -8.78 3.84 -9.06
CA GLU A 60 -7.52 3.28 -9.54
C GLU A 60 -6.40 4.31 -9.36
N THR A 61 -5.23 3.85 -8.94
CA THR A 61 -3.99 4.62 -8.91
C THR A 61 -2.85 3.74 -9.41
N GLU A 62 -1.73 4.35 -9.77
CA GLU A 62 -0.54 3.63 -10.21
C GLU A 62 0.62 3.92 -9.28
N LEU A 63 1.27 2.86 -8.77
CA LEU A 63 2.49 2.93 -7.98
C LEU A 63 3.45 1.84 -8.46
N PHE A 64 4.72 2.18 -8.64
CA PHE A 64 5.76 1.26 -9.10
C PHE A 64 5.34 0.48 -10.37
N ASN A 65 4.76 1.20 -11.35
CA ASN A 65 4.24 0.64 -12.61
C ASN A 65 3.12 -0.40 -12.43
N LYS A 66 2.49 -0.44 -11.27
CA LYS A 66 1.37 -1.34 -10.96
C LYS A 66 0.10 -0.55 -10.75
N LYS A 67 -0.95 -0.91 -11.45
CA LYS A 67 -2.30 -0.40 -11.22
C LYS A 67 -2.89 -1.08 -9.99
N ILE A 68 -3.32 -0.28 -9.05
CA ILE A 68 -3.90 -0.72 -7.77
C ILE A 68 -5.19 0.04 -7.48
N PHE A 69 -6.06 -0.57 -6.71
CA PHE A 69 -7.27 0.07 -6.22
C PHE A 69 -7.11 0.53 -4.77
N LYS A 70 -7.75 1.62 -4.45
CA LYS A 70 -7.90 2.12 -3.08
C LYS A 70 -9.30 2.70 -2.89
N PRO A 71 -9.80 2.82 -1.66
CA PRO A 71 -11.03 3.56 -1.39
C PRO A 71 -10.95 4.97 -1.96
N ARG A 72 -12.02 5.36 -2.65
CA ARG A 72 -12.14 6.68 -3.28
C ARG A 72 -11.99 7.80 -2.25
N LEU A 73 -11.33 8.88 -2.66
CA LEU A 73 -11.20 10.06 -1.82
C LEU A 73 -12.25 11.11 -2.21
N LEU A 74 -12.97 11.60 -1.21
CA LEU A 74 -13.89 12.73 -1.33
C LEU A 74 -13.06 14.02 -1.28
N ARG A 75 -12.66 14.50 -2.45
CA ARG A 75 -11.77 15.66 -2.59
C ARG A 75 -12.58 16.95 -2.73
N GLN A 76 -12.09 18.00 -2.09
CA GLN A 76 -12.52 19.37 -2.41
C GLN A 76 -11.90 19.78 -3.75
N LYS A 77 -12.57 20.69 -4.48
CA LYS A 77 -12.09 21.19 -5.77
C LYS A 77 -10.65 21.74 -5.64
N GLY A 78 -9.76 21.26 -6.50
CA GLY A 78 -8.35 21.66 -6.55
C GLY A 78 -7.45 21.01 -5.49
N LYS A 79 -7.94 20.08 -4.68
CA LYS A 79 -7.13 19.31 -3.72
C LYS A 79 -6.83 17.91 -4.24
N VAL A 80 -5.57 17.49 -4.09
CA VAL A 80 -5.12 16.13 -4.44
C VAL A 80 -5.47 15.11 -3.35
N HIS A 81 -5.55 15.55 -2.10
CA HIS A 81 -5.95 14.73 -0.94
C HIS A 81 -7.44 14.92 -0.63
N GLY A 82 -8.00 14.00 0.11
CA GLY A 82 -9.39 14.04 0.53
C GLY A 82 -9.73 12.96 1.52
N ARG A 83 -10.93 13.05 2.08
CA ARG A 83 -11.44 12.07 3.04
C ARG A 83 -11.76 10.75 2.34
N CYS A 84 -11.36 9.64 2.95
CA CYS A 84 -11.75 8.30 2.50
C CYS A 84 -13.29 8.18 2.47
N VAL A 85 -13.84 7.59 1.39
CA VAL A 85 -15.29 7.39 1.24
C VAL A 85 -15.92 6.56 2.37
N PHE A 86 -15.14 5.69 3.01
CA PHE A 86 -15.57 4.86 4.13
C PHE A 86 -15.34 5.49 5.51
N TYR A 87 -14.89 6.73 5.57
CA TYR A 87 -14.65 7.41 6.85
C TYR A 87 -15.87 8.30 7.21
N ASP A 88 -16.40 8.08 8.39
CA ASP A 88 -17.45 8.89 9.01
C ASP A 88 -16.90 9.60 10.25
N ASP A 89 -17.19 10.89 10.41
CA ASP A 89 -16.63 11.70 11.50
C ASP A 89 -17.09 11.25 12.90
N ASN A 90 -18.26 10.59 12.98
CA ASN A 90 -18.82 10.12 14.24
C ASN A 90 -18.51 8.63 14.52
N LYS A 91 -18.44 7.81 13.46
CA LYS A 91 -18.30 6.35 13.56
C LYS A 91 -16.88 5.86 13.24
N GLY A 92 -16.02 6.72 12.67
CA GLY A 92 -14.73 6.33 12.17
C GLY A 92 -14.81 5.54 10.86
N CYS A 93 -13.95 4.56 10.68
CA CYS A 93 -13.96 3.72 9.47
C CYS A 93 -15.15 2.76 9.46
N THR A 94 -16.09 2.95 8.53
CA THR A 94 -17.31 2.11 8.41
C THR A 94 -17.05 0.68 7.93
N ILE A 95 -15.88 0.43 7.35
CA ILE A 95 -15.41 -0.91 6.96
C ILE A 95 -14.24 -1.39 7.84
N HIS A 96 -14.12 -0.91 9.09
CA HIS A 96 -12.96 -1.19 9.95
C HIS A 96 -12.64 -2.68 10.08
N ALA A 97 -13.64 -3.55 10.18
CA ALA A 97 -13.47 -5.01 10.29
C ALA A 97 -12.79 -5.64 9.07
N VAL A 98 -13.01 -5.07 7.89
CA VAL A 98 -12.53 -5.59 6.59
C VAL A 98 -11.67 -4.57 5.83
N LYS A 99 -11.19 -3.53 6.51
CA LYS A 99 -10.38 -2.47 5.90
C LYS A 99 -9.20 -3.04 5.09
N PRO A 100 -8.76 -2.36 4.03
CA PRO A 100 -7.63 -2.78 3.20
C PRO A 100 -6.39 -3.15 4.02
N LEU A 101 -5.57 -4.06 3.50
CA LEU A 101 -4.36 -4.49 4.20
C LEU A 101 -3.39 -3.33 4.45
N GLU A 102 -3.21 -2.40 3.51
CA GLU A 102 -2.39 -1.22 3.74
C GLU A 102 -2.93 -0.37 4.90
N CYS A 103 -4.26 -0.22 5.03
CA CYS A 103 -4.86 0.47 6.17
C CYS A 103 -4.61 -0.23 7.51
N LYS A 104 -4.34 -1.55 7.50
CA LYS A 104 -3.98 -2.31 8.71
C LYS A 104 -2.51 -2.12 9.08
N THR A 105 -1.64 -1.96 8.08
CA THR A 105 -0.18 -1.86 8.26
C THR A 105 0.32 -0.42 8.39
N SER A 106 -0.45 0.58 7.99
CA SER A 106 -0.09 1.99 8.10
C SER A 106 -0.35 2.53 9.52
N LEU A 107 0.56 2.26 10.43
CA LEU A 107 0.50 2.69 11.83
C LEU A 107 1.37 3.91 12.07
N GLN A 108 0.77 5.04 12.39
CA GLN A 108 1.51 6.27 12.71
C GLN A 108 1.93 6.37 14.20
N CYS A 109 1.38 5.53 15.04
CA CYS A 109 1.57 5.57 16.49
C CYS A 109 2.67 4.62 17.02
N LYS A 110 3.36 3.91 16.13
CA LYS A 110 4.40 2.92 16.48
C LYS A 110 5.69 3.23 15.76
N ASP A 111 6.82 3.06 16.44
CA ASP A 111 8.16 3.31 15.89
C ASP A 111 8.45 2.45 14.64
N TYR A 112 7.86 1.26 14.58
CA TYR A 112 7.95 0.34 13.44
C TYR A 112 6.85 0.52 12.39
N GLY A 113 6.00 1.52 12.53
CA GLY A 113 4.85 1.72 11.61
C GLY A 113 5.28 1.95 10.17
N GLU A 114 6.37 2.69 9.97
CA GLU A 114 6.95 2.88 8.66
C GLU A 114 7.51 1.58 8.05
N ASP A 115 8.13 0.71 8.88
CA ASP A 115 8.61 -0.61 8.43
C ASP A 115 7.46 -1.49 7.94
N LEU A 116 6.29 -1.42 8.59
CA LEU A 116 5.09 -2.14 8.15
C LEU A 116 4.57 -1.60 6.81
N SER A 117 4.61 -0.28 6.61
CA SER A 117 4.22 0.33 5.33
C SER A 117 5.16 -0.08 4.21
N VAL A 118 6.48 -0.10 4.47
CA VAL A 118 7.47 -0.60 3.51
C VAL A 118 7.27 -2.09 3.25
N TRP A 119 6.97 -2.89 4.28
CA TRP A 119 6.66 -4.31 4.10
C TRP A 119 5.47 -4.51 3.14
N PHE A 120 4.40 -3.73 3.32
CA PHE A 120 3.26 -3.78 2.40
C PHE A 120 3.67 -3.42 0.98
N MET A 121 4.39 -2.32 0.81
CA MET A 121 4.84 -1.83 -0.50
C MET A 121 5.66 -2.88 -1.26
N VAL A 122 6.67 -3.50 -0.61
CA VAL A 122 7.58 -4.44 -1.29
C VAL A 122 6.98 -5.83 -1.51
N ASN A 123 5.90 -6.17 -0.81
CA ASN A 123 5.24 -7.47 -0.97
C ASN A 123 3.97 -7.43 -1.82
N HIS A 124 3.32 -6.27 -1.97
CA HIS A 124 2.03 -6.15 -2.64
C HIS A 124 2.02 -5.18 -3.82
N ILE A 125 2.98 -4.25 -3.88
CA ILE A 125 3.03 -3.23 -4.95
C ILE A 125 4.25 -3.43 -5.86
N VAL A 126 5.47 -3.47 -5.32
CA VAL A 126 6.68 -3.68 -6.13
C VAL A 126 6.69 -5.06 -6.77
N ASP A 127 6.80 -5.13 -8.09
CA ASP A 127 6.91 -6.38 -8.85
C ASP A 127 8.37 -6.64 -9.26
N PRO A 128 9.04 -7.68 -8.69
CA PRO A 128 10.41 -8.03 -9.07
C PRO A 128 10.55 -8.51 -10.52
N ASN A 129 9.46 -8.88 -11.17
CA ASN A 129 9.44 -9.35 -12.55
C ASN A 129 9.23 -8.22 -13.56
N ASP A 130 8.75 -7.07 -13.12
CA ASP A 130 8.57 -5.89 -13.96
C ASP A 130 9.81 -4.97 -13.88
N PRO A 131 10.56 -4.80 -14.99
CA PRO A 131 11.72 -3.92 -15.04
C PRO A 131 11.43 -2.48 -14.66
N GLU A 132 10.27 -1.94 -15.02
CA GLU A 132 9.91 -0.56 -14.69
C GLU A 132 9.59 -0.41 -13.21
N SER A 133 8.90 -1.38 -12.60
CA SER A 133 8.69 -1.43 -11.16
C SER A 133 10.00 -1.38 -10.39
N ILE A 134 11.00 -2.16 -10.82
CA ILE A 134 12.33 -2.18 -10.19
C ILE A 134 13.07 -0.85 -10.39
N ARG A 135 12.96 -0.20 -11.56
CA ARG A 135 13.56 1.13 -11.79
C ARG A 135 12.95 2.18 -10.85
N GLN A 136 11.63 2.22 -10.75
CA GLN A 136 10.93 3.15 -9.86
C GLN A 136 11.26 2.87 -8.40
N TYR A 137 11.35 1.61 -7.99
CA TYR A 137 11.77 1.25 -6.64
C TYR A 137 13.23 1.66 -6.36
N SER A 138 14.14 1.46 -7.33
CA SER A 138 15.52 1.96 -7.24
C SER A 138 15.56 3.48 -7.04
N GLN A 139 14.73 4.22 -7.77
CA GLN A 139 14.63 5.68 -7.63
C GLN A 139 14.09 6.08 -6.25
N TYR A 140 13.07 5.37 -5.75
CA TYR A 140 12.56 5.57 -4.39
C TYR A 140 13.68 5.43 -3.34
N ILE A 141 14.49 4.36 -3.41
CA ILE A 141 15.63 4.16 -2.49
C ILE A 141 16.65 5.29 -2.62
N LYS A 142 17.04 5.66 -3.86
CA LYS A 142 18.02 6.73 -4.11
C LYS A 142 17.56 8.09 -3.61
N SER A 143 16.26 8.35 -3.56
CA SER A 143 15.69 9.58 -3.02
C SER A 143 15.55 9.59 -1.49
N GLY A 144 16.08 8.58 -0.81
CA GLY A 144 16.06 8.48 0.65
C GLY A 144 14.87 7.69 1.20
N GLY A 145 14.14 6.95 0.34
CA GLY A 145 13.07 6.07 0.77
C GLY A 145 13.56 4.99 1.74
N LYS A 146 12.75 4.70 2.75
CA LYS A 146 13.09 3.69 3.74
C LYS A 146 13.10 2.29 3.13
N MET A 147 14.02 1.47 3.58
CA MET A 147 14.15 0.08 3.17
C MET A 147 14.17 -0.84 4.40
N ILE A 148 13.57 -2.01 4.30
CA ILE A 148 13.64 -3.06 5.32
C ILE A 148 14.56 -4.19 4.87
N PRO A 149 15.15 -4.96 5.80
CA PRO A 149 16.00 -6.10 5.44
C PRO A 149 15.29 -7.09 4.51
N GLY A 150 16.01 -7.55 3.49
CA GLY A 150 15.48 -8.44 2.45
C GLY A 150 14.80 -7.72 1.28
N ALA A 151 14.63 -6.41 1.35
CA ALA A 151 14.04 -5.59 0.28
C ALA A 151 15.09 -4.90 -0.61
N GLU A 152 16.37 -5.22 -0.45
CA GLU A 152 17.44 -4.71 -1.29
C GLU A 152 17.26 -5.18 -2.75
N LEU A 153 17.58 -4.33 -3.71
CA LEU A 153 17.47 -4.63 -5.14
C LEU A 153 18.09 -5.99 -5.54
N LYS A 154 19.25 -6.31 -4.95
CA LYS A 154 19.93 -7.59 -5.17
C LYS A 154 19.15 -8.82 -4.68
N ASN A 155 18.28 -8.64 -3.69
CA ASN A 155 17.42 -9.70 -3.15
C ASN A 155 16.12 -9.82 -3.96
N LEU A 156 15.61 -8.70 -4.48
CA LEU A 156 14.43 -8.68 -5.34
C LEU A 156 14.74 -9.22 -6.74
N VAL A 157 15.93 -8.91 -7.28
CA VAL A 157 16.43 -9.39 -8.57
C VAL A 157 17.82 -10.01 -8.36
N PRO A 158 17.90 -11.29 -7.95
CA PRO A 158 19.17 -11.95 -7.62
C PRO A 158 20.16 -12.07 -8.78
N ASN A 159 19.65 -12.13 -10.00
CA ASN A 159 20.51 -12.16 -11.20
C ASN A 159 21.14 -10.78 -11.43
N LYS A 160 22.45 -10.67 -11.17
CA LYS A 160 23.20 -9.41 -11.24
C LYS A 160 23.20 -8.80 -12.65
N ASP A 161 23.30 -9.61 -13.68
CA ASP A 161 23.31 -9.11 -15.07
C ASP A 161 21.95 -8.59 -15.49
N LYS A 162 20.88 -9.29 -15.09
CA LYS A 162 19.51 -8.83 -15.28
C LYS A 162 19.29 -7.51 -14.55
N LEU A 163 19.67 -7.41 -13.28
CA LEU A 163 19.54 -6.18 -12.49
C LEU A 163 20.29 -5.02 -13.13
N LYS A 164 21.54 -5.25 -13.56
CA LYS A 164 22.36 -4.23 -14.25
C LYS A 164 21.68 -3.75 -15.53
N LYS A 165 21.15 -4.66 -16.35
CA LYS A 165 20.39 -4.30 -17.57
C LYS A 165 19.17 -3.45 -17.25
N ILE A 166 18.39 -3.84 -16.23
CA ILE A 166 17.19 -3.09 -15.80
C ILE A 166 17.56 -1.66 -15.41
N LEU A 167 18.61 -1.49 -14.59
CA LEU A 167 19.00 -0.19 -14.04
C LEU A 167 19.67 0.72 -15.08
N ASN A 168 20.32 0.15 -16.10
CA ASN A 168 21.04 0.90 -17.16
C ASN A 168 20.17 1.20 -18.39
N TYR A 169 18.91 0.81 -18.41
CA TYR A 169 18.03 1.00 -19.58
C TYR A 169 17.92 2.46 -20.06
N GLY A 170 18.08 3.43 -19.17
CA GLY A 170 18.09 4.86 -19.52
C GLY A 170 19.31 5.36 -20.27
N ILE A 171 20.39 4.56 -20.34
CA ILE A 171 21.66 4.92 -20.98
C ILE A 171 21.69 4.51 -22.46
N LEU A 172 20.72 3.70 -22.88
CA LEU A 172 20.62 3.18 -24.25
C LEU A 172 19.71 4.03 -25.16
N LYS A 173 19.40 5.26 -24.77
CA LYS A 173 18.66 6.24 -25.61
C LYS A 173 19.60 7.19 -26.28
#